data_6cfdb5964ec2013a4830b50b5bfb41f0
#
_entry.id   6cfdb5964ec2013a4830b50b5bfb41f0
#
_cell.length_a   1.000
_cell.length_b   1.000
_cell.length_c   1.000
_cell.angle_alpha   90.00
_cell.angle_beta   90.00
_cell.angle_gamma   90.00
#
_symmetry.space_group_name_H-M   'P 1'
#
loop_
_entity.id
_entity.type
_entity.pdbx_description
1 polymer ?
#
loop_
_entity_poly.entity_id
_entity_poly.type
_entity_poly.pdbx_seq_one_letter_code
_entity_poly.pdbx_strand_id
1 'polypeptide(L)'
;NNPAGICIDAEEMDKIADVIRRHDIYVLSDEIYASLAFEKYNSFAKYHDLLDKVVIINGFSKSHSMTGYRLGYMLASKYFIDNFIKVSQYTTTGITTIAQYGGIKALQVCPTREDIVKENKERMDFFAKGLEKIGFKVIKPEGAFYLFADYRKLSNKKSMEDRKSTR
;
A
#
# COMPACT_ATOMS: atom_id res chain seq x y z
N ASN A 1 -0.55 2.56 4.65
CA ASN A 1 -0.50 3.38 3.44
C ASN A 1 0.83 4.12 3.31
N ASN A 2 1.09 4.75 2.15
CA ASN A 2 2.21 5.63 1.87
C ASN A 2 1.69 7.09 1.89
N PRO A 3 2.23 8.04 2.70
CA PRO A 3 3.48 7.92 3.47
C PRO A 3 3.29 7.62 4.97
N ALA A 4 2.06 7.50 5.47
CA ALA A 4 1.79 7.52 6.91
C ALA A 4 2.12 6.19 7.63
N GLY A 5 2.21 5.07 6.90
CA GLY A 5 2.44 3.75 7.49
C GLY A 5 1.26 3.17 8.28
N ILE A 6 0.06 3.81 8.20
CA ILE A 6 -1.15 3.38 8.91
C ILE A 6 -2.02 2.47 8.04
N CYS A 7 -2.87 1.69 8.67
CA CYS A 7 -3.95 0.92 8.06
C CYS A 7 -5.31 1.59 8.37
N ILE A 8 -6.29 1.38 7.49
CA ILE A 8 -7.67 1.77 7.76
C ILE A 8 -8.29 0.65 8.60
N ASP A 9 -8.85 0.99 9.75
CA ASP A 9 -9.49 0.00 10.59
C ASP A 9 -10.85 -0.47 10.02
N ALA A 10 -11.45 -1.47 10.64
CA ALA A 10 -12.69 -2.07 10.14
C ALA A 10 -13.87 -1.09 10.21
N GLU A 11 -13.95 -0.28 11.26
CA GLU A 11 -15.05 0.68 11.47
C GLU A 11 -14.95 1.84 10.46
N GLU A 12 -13.75 2.37 10.24
CA GLU A 12 -13.51 3.40 9.21
C GLU A 12 -13.82 2.86 7.81
N MET A 13 -13.41 1.62 7.53
CA MET A 13 -13.70 0.96 6.25
C MET A 13 -15.21 0.78 6.04
N ASP A 14 -15.97 0.41 7.06
CA ASP A 14 -17.42 0.29 6.99
C ASP A 14 -18.09 1.64 6.71
N LYS A 15 -17.62 2.74 7.32
CA LYS A 15 -18.09 4.10 7.03
C LYS A 15 -17.84 4.50 5.58
N ILE A 16 -16.64 4.17 5.04
CA ILE A 16 -16.32 4.42 3.64
C ILE A 16 -17.25 3.60 2.73
N ALA A 17 -17.45 2.32 3.04
CA ALA A 17 -18.36 1.45 2.28
C ALA A 17 -19.80 2.00 2.24
N ASP A 18 -20.30 2.55 3.34
CA ASP A 18 -21.60 3.18 3.41
C ASP A 18 -21.72 4.45 2.54
N VAL A 19 -20.64 5.22 2.42
CA VAL A 19 -20.61 6.36 1.47
C VAL A 19 -20.69 5.85 0.04
N ILE A 20 -19.94 4.81 -0.32
CA ILE A 20 -19.92 4.24 -1.67
C ILE A 20 -21.31 3.69 -2.04
N ARG A 21 -22.03 3.06 -1.10
CA ARG A 21 -23.40 2.57 -1.32
C ARG A 21 -24.36 3.68 -1.67
N ARG A 22 -24.25 4.83 -1.02
CA ARG A 22 -25.16 5.97 -1.16
C ARG A 22 -24.85 6.86 -2.35
N HIS A 23 -23.69 6.71 -2.96
CA HIS A 23 -23.24 7.58 -4.05
C HIS A 23 -22.88 6.77 -5.29
N ASP A 24 -23.03 7.38 -6.47
CA ASP A 24 -22.58 6.78 -7.73
C ASP A 24 -21.11 7.13 -7.99
N ILE A 25 -20.24 6.49 -7.22
CA ILE A 25 -18.80 6.67 -7.28
C ILE A 25 -18.09 5.33 -7.41
N TYR A 26 -16.97 5.35 -8.08
CA TYR A 26 -16.05 4.20 -8.15
C TYR A 26 -14.89 4.39 -7.19
N VAL A 27 -14.35 3.27 -6.71
CA VAL A 27 -13.22 3.25 -5.79
C VAL A 27 -12.07 2.49 -6.43
N LEU A 28 -10.91 3.13 -6.45
CA LEU A 28 -9.64 2.49 -6.76
C LEU A 28 -8.90 2.26 -5.43
N SER A 29 -8.87 1.02 -4.98
CA SER A 29 -8.18 0.62 -3.74
C SER A 29 -6.77 0.16 -4.06
N ASP A 30 -5.78 0.99 -3.74
CA ASP A 30 -4.37 0.61 -3.85
C ASP A 30 -3.95 -0.17 -2.59
N GLU A 31 -3.90 -1.49 -2.73
CA GLU A 31 -3.58 -2.43 -1.65
C GLU A 31 -2.16 -3.00 -1.76
N ILE A 32 -1.25 -2.30 -2.45
CA ILE A 32 0.12 -2.76 -2.72
C ILE A 32 0.91 -3.07 -1.44
N TYR A 33 0.54 -2.48 -0.30
CA TYR A 33 1.17 -2.71 1.00
C TYR A 33 0.38 -3.67 1.90
N ALA A 34 -0.73 -4.24 1.46
CA ALA A 34 -1.59 -5.11 2.28
C ALA A 34 -0.81 -6.25 2.94
N SER A 35 0.06 -6.92 2.18
CA SER A 35 0.89 -8.03 2.68
C SER A 35 2.01 -7.60 3.64
N LEU A 36 2.20 -6.32 3.85
CA LEU A 36 3.18 -5.76 4.78
C LEU A 36 2.53 -5.10 6.00
N ALA A 37 1.24 -5.33 6.23
CA ALA A 37 0.56 -4.92 7.45
C ALA A 37 1.11 -5.73 8.65
N PHE A 38 1.31 -5.06 9.79
CA PHE A 38 1.82 -5.71 11.02
C PHE A 38 0.73 -6.43 11.79
N GLU A 39 -0.52 -6.06 11.52
CA GLU A 39 -1.72 -6.68 12.05
C GLU A 39 -2.66 -7.05 10.90
N LYS A 40 -3.87 -7.52 11.20
CA LYS A 40 -4.85 -7.91 10.18
C LYS A 40 -5.20 -6.72 9.27
N TYR A 41 -4.97 -6.88 7.98
CA TYR A 41 -5.35 -5.90 6.96
C TYR A 41 -6.83 -6.01 6.60
N ASN A 42 -7.51 -4.89 6.44
CA ASN A 42 -8.87 -4.82 5.93
C ASN A 42 -8.86 -4.47 4.45
N SER A 43 -9.34 -5.37 3.60
CA SER A 43 -9.46 -5.16 2.16
C SER A 43 -10.90 -4.79 1.77
N PHE A 44 -11.05 -3.98 0.72
CA PHE A 44 -12.36 -3.75 0.11
C PHE A 44 -12.99 -5.01 -0.52
N ALA A 45 -12.21 -6.06 -0.75
CA ALA A 45 -12.73 -7.34 -1.23
C ALA A 45 -13.77 -7.98 -0.30
N LYS A 46 -13.83 -7.57 0.98
CA LYS A 46 -14.85 -8.07 1.94
C LYS A 46 -16.27 -7.58 1.64
N TYR A 47 -16.42 -6.48 0.90
CA TYR A 47 -17.73 -5.89 0.58
C TYR A 47 -18.24 -6.41 -0.76
N HIS A 48 -18.85 -7.61 -0.73
CA HIS A 48 -19.31 -8.30 -1.94
C HIS A 48 -20.36 -7.52 -2.72
N ASP A 49 -21.16 -6.70 -2.05
CA ASP A 49 -22.17 -5.83 -2.64
C ASP A 49 -21.59 -4.61 -3.39
N LEU A 50 -20.31 -4.31 -3.21
CA LEU A 50 -19.61 -3.19 -3.83
C LEU A 50 -18.62 -3.58 -4.93
N LEU A 51 -18.47 -4.87 -5.23
CA LEU A 51 -17.46 -5.34 -6.19
C LEU A 51 -17.63 -4.77 -7.60
N ASP A 52 -18.84 -4.35 -7.98
CA ASP A 52 -19.07 -3.68 -9.25
C ASP A 52 -18.60 -2.20 -9.28
N LYS A 53 -18.30 -1.63 -8.11
CA LYS A 53 -17.81 -0.26 -7.95
C LYS A 53 -16.35 -0.18 -7.51
N VAL A 54 -15.74 -1.30 -7.15
CA VAL A 54 -14.39 -1.34 -6.58
C VAL A 54 -13.40 -2.00 -7.53
N VAL A 55 -12.26 -1.35 -7.72
CA VAL A 55 -11.08 -1.91 -8.39
C VAL A 55 -9.96 -2.00 -7.35
N ILE A 56 -9.49 -3.19 -7.08
CA ILE A 56 -8.36 -3.44 -6.17
C ILE A 56 -7.09 -3.58 -6.99
N ILE A 57 -6.07 -2.81 -6.64
CA ILE A 57 -4.73 -2.89 -7.25
C ILE A 57 -3.77 -3.48 -6.23
N ASN A 58 -3.00 -4.46 -6.65
CA ASN A 58 -1.95 -5.07 -5.85
C ASN A 58 -0.81 -5.57 -6.75
N GLY A 59 0.23 -6.17 -6.17
CA GLY A 59 1.35 -6.68 -6.95
C GLY A 59 2.49 -7.22 -6.10
N PHE A 60 3.53 -7.60 -6.78
CA PHE A 60 4.68 -8.31 -6.22
C PHE A 60 5.80 -7.36 -5.75
N SER A 61 5.75 -6.10 -6.16
CA SER A 61 6.82 -5.13 -5.93
C SER A 61 7.19 -5.00 -4.46
N LYS A 62 6.21 -5.02 -3.56
CA LYS A 62 6.41 -4.81 -2.12
C LYS A 62 6.36 -6.12 -1.35
N SER A 63 5.33 -6.93 -1.57
CA SER A 63 5.15 -8.21 -0.90
C SER A 63 6.32 -9.18 -1.13
N HIS A 64 6.86 -9.23 -2.34
CA HIS A 64 7.91 -10.18 -2.73
C HIS A 64 9.25 -9.51 -3.09
N SER A 65 9.42 -8.22 -2.77
CA SER A 65 10.64 -7.44 -3.10
C SER A 65 10.98 -7.47 -4.61
N MET A 66 9.97 -7.56 -5.48
CA MET A 66 10.10 -7.72 -6.93
C MET A 66 9.87 -6.39 -7.68
N THR A 67 10.41 -5.28 -7.17
CA THR A 67 10.20 -3.95 -7.77
C THR A 67 10.69 -3.84 -9.21
N GLY A 68 11.79 -4.49 -9.55
CA GLY A 68 12.39 -4.51 -10.89
C GLY A 68 11.61 -5.34 -11.90
N TYR A 69 10.77 -6.27 -11.47
CA TYR A 69 9.96 -7.13 -12.35
C TYR A 69 8.78 -6.41 -12.99
N ARG A 70 8.37 -5.26 -12.44
CA ARG A 70 7.24 -4.47 -12.94
C ARG A 70 5.95 -5.29 -13.07
N LEU A 71 5.68 -6.17 -12.08
CA LEU A 71 4.55 -7.08 -12.06
C LEU A 71 3.53 -6.68 -11.01
N GLY A 72 2.30 -6.46 -11.45
CA GLY A 72 1.14 -6.19 -10.61
C GLY A 72 -0.11 -6.86 -11.19
N TYR A 73 -1.19 -6.78 -10.46
CA TYR A 73 -2.49 -7.27 -10.88
C TYR A 73 -3.61 -6.40 -10.32
N MET A 74 -4.76 -6.50 -10.93
CA MET A 74 -5.98 -5.89 -10.44
C MET A 74 -7.08 -6.93 -10.29
N LEU A 75 -7.96 -6.71 -9.32
CA LEU A 75 -9.19 -7.46 -9.09
C LEU A 75 -10.35 -6.48 -9.25
N ALA A 76 -11.25 -6.77 -10.18
CA ALA A 76 -12.37 -5.91 -10.50
C ALA A 76 -13.48 -6.70 -11.18
N SER A 77 -14.67 -6.09 -11.35
CA SER A 77 -15.74 -6.67 -12.14
C SER A 77 -15.33 -6.83 -13.61
N LYS A 78 -16.00 -7.72 -14.32
CA LYS A 78 -15.72 -7.98 -15.74
C LYS A 78 -15.81 -6.70 -16.60
N TYR A 79 -16.71 -5.79 -16.25
CA TYR A 79 -16.83 -4.50 -16.94
C TYR A 79 -15.54 -3.70 -16.91
N PHE A 80 -14.91 -3.57 -15.75
CA PHE A 80 -13.64 -2.87 -15.62
C PHE A 80 -12.51 -3.60 -16.32
N ILE A 81 -12.40 -4.93 -16.12
CA ILE A 81 -11.33 -5.73 -16.72
C ILE A 81 -11.35 -5.62 -18.24
N ASP A 82 -12.51 -5.78 -18.89
CA ASP A 82 -12.63 -5.70 -20.36
C ASP A 82 -12.17 -4.33 -20.89
N ASN A 83 -12.45 -3.25 -20.18
CA ASN A 83 -12.03 -1.91 -20.59
C ASN A 83 -10.55 -1.64 -20.30
N PHE A 84 -10.04 -2.07 -19.15
CA PHE A 84 -8.63 -1.92 -18.83
C PHE A 84 -7.72 -2.74 -19.74
N ILE A 85 -8.13 -3.93 -20.18
CA ILE A 85 -7.40 -4.72 -21.18
C ILE A 85 -7.23 -3.92 -22.47
N LYS A 86 -8.30 -3.26 -22.96
CA LYS A 86 -8.21 -2.43 -24.17
C LYS A 86 -7.17 -1.31 -24.00
N VAL A 87 -7.21 -0.58 -22.87
CA VAL A 87 -6.25 0.48 -22.61
C VAL A 87 -4.82 -0.08 -22.48
N SER A 88 -4.66 -1.19 -21.77
CA SER A 88 -3.35 -1.84 -21.58
C SER A 88 -2.72 -2.28 -22.91
N GLN A 89 -3.51 -2.78 -23.86
CA GLN A 89 -3.02 -3.17 -25.19
C GLN A 89 -2.37 -2.00 -25.95
N TYR A 90 -2.88 -0.77 -25.75
CA TYR A 90 -2.34 0.42 -26.41
C TYR A 90 -1.20 1.11 -25.63
N THR A 91 -1.09 0.87 -24.32
CA THR A 91 -0.10 1.53 -23.46
C THR A 91 1.12 0.69 -23.17
N THR A 92 0.91 -0.57 -22.83
CA THR A 92 1.99 -1.48 -22.38
C THR A 92 2.10 -2.76 -23.22
N THR A 93 1.13 -3.02 -24.09
CA THR A 93 0.99 -4.25 -24.89
C THR A 93 0.82 -5.51 -24.03
N GLY A 94 1.69 -5.74 -23.07
CA GLY A 94 1.63 -6.87 -22.13
C GLY A 94 2.80 -6.89 -21.15
N ILE A 95 2.66 -7.74 -20.15
CA ILE A 95 3.71 -7.95 -19.14
C ILE A 95 4.74 -8.94 -19.69
N THR A 96 6.02 -8.69 -19.43
CA THR A 96 7.11 -9.58 -19.86
C THR A 96 6.89 -11.00 -19.33
N THR A 97 7.08 -11.98 -20.17
CA THR A 97 6.86 -13.41 -19.84
C THR A 97 7.71 -13.84 -18.64
N ILE A 98 8.97 -13.39 -18.56
CA ILE A 98 9.86 -13.69 -17.44
C ILE A 98 9.28 -13.19 -16.11
N ALA A 99 8.68 -11.98 -16.10
CA ALA A 99 8.05 -11.43 -14.91
C ALA A 99 6.84 -12.28 -14.48
N GLN A 100 6.03 -12.75 -15.42
CA GLN A 100 4.87 -13.60 -15.13
C GLN A 100 5.30 -14.95 -14.51
N TYR A 101 6.28 -15.65 -15.10
CA TYR A 101 6.84 -16.88 -14.52
C TYR A 101 7.49 -16.63 -13.14
N GLY A 102 8.18 -15.50 -12.98
CA GLY A 102 8.72 -15.07 -11.69
C GLY A 102 7.64 -14.91 -10.64
N GLY A 103 6.51 -14.27 -10.97
CA GLY A 103 5.35 -14.11 -10.07
C GLY A 103 4.71 -15.45 -9.71
N ILE A 104 4.49 -16.34 -10.68
CA ILE A 104 3.97 -17.69 -10.43
C ILE A 104 4.88 -18.43 -9.45
N LYS A 105 6.19 -18.40 -9.70
CA LYS A 105 7.16 -19.07 -8.83
C LYS A 105 7.20 -18.47 -7.44
N ALA A 106 7.11 -17.14 -7.32
CA ALA A 106 7.08 -16.45 -6.03
C ALA A 106 5.88 -16.91 -5.17
N LEU A 107 4.69 -17.00 -5.75
CA LEU A 107 3.49 -17.51 -5.06
C LEU A 107 3.61 -18.97 -4.65
N GLN A 108 4.28 -19.80 -5.45
CA GLN A 108 4.48 -21.21 -5.13
C GLN A 108 5.45 -21.45 -3.97
N VAL A 109 6.52 -20.66 -3.88
CA VAL A 109 7.59 -20.89 -2.91
C VAL A 109 7.48 -20.01 -1.66
N CYS A 110 6.83 -18.86 -1.78
CA CYS A 110 6.68 -17.89 -0.70
C CYS A 110 5.28 -17.24 -0.74
N PRO A 111 4.19 -18.00 -0.50
CA PRO A 111 2.82 -17.48 -0.57
C PRO A 111 2.55 -16.38 0.47
N THR A 112 3.24 -16.42 1.58
CA THR A 112 3.24 -15.39 2.63
C THR A 112 4.66 -14.92 2.91
N ARG A 113 4.79 -13.71 3.46
CA ARG A 113 6.10 -13.10 3.76
C ARG A 113 6.14 -12.57 5.19
N GLU A 114 5.77 -13.44 6.12
CA GLU A 114 5.82 -13.14 7.56
C GLU A 114 7.22 -12.77 8.04
N ASP A 115 8.25 -13.34 7.38
CA ASP A 115 9.65 -13.01 7.60
C ASP A 115 9.93 -11.52 7.37
N ILE A 116 9.49 -10.98 6.23
CA ILE A 116 9.65 -9.56 5.89
C ILE A 116 8.81 -8.66 6.80
N VAL A 117 7.58 -9.08 7.11
CA VAL A 117 6.69 -8.32 8.00
C VAL A 117 7.33 -8.16 9.37
N LYS A 118 7.83 -9.25 9.95
CA LYS A 118 8.53 -9.24 11.25
C LYS A 118 9.75 -8.33 11.22
N GLU A 119 10.62 -8.50 10.23
CA GLU A 119 11.84 -7.69 10.08
C GLU A 119 11.51 -6.20 9.93
N ASN A 120 10.52 -5.86 9.10
CA ASN A 120 10.09 -4.47 8.93
C ASN A 120 9.53 -3.89 10.24
N LYS A 121 8.74 -4.65 11.00
CA LYS A 121 8.21 -4.20 12.30
C LYS A 121 9.34 -3.90 13.27
N GLU A 122 10.31 -4.79 13.41
CA GLU A 122 11.46 -4.60 14.29
C GLU A 122 12.27 -3.36 13.90
N ARG A 123 12.52 -3.15 12.61
CA ARG A 123 13.23 -1.98 12.08
C ARG A 123 12.46 -0.68 12.32
N MET A 124 11.14 -0.70 12.09
CA MET A 124 10.29 0.47 12.30
C MET A 124 10.22 0.84 13.80
N ASP A 125 10.07 -0.14 14.67
CA ASP A 125 10.07 0.09 16.13
C ASP A 125 11.41 0.67 16.62
N PHE A 126 12.52 0.16 16.10
CA PHE A 126 13.85 0.70 16.42
C PHE A 126 14.00 2.14 15.95
N PHE A 127 13.60 2.41 14.72
CA PHE A 127 13.74 3.74 14.12
C PHE A 127 12.81 4.76 14.77
N ALA A 128 11.56 4.38 15.08
CA ALA A 128 10.60 5.20 15.80
C ALA A 128 11.14 5.64 17.16
N LYS A 129 11.63 4.68 17.97
CA LYS A 129 12.25 4.98 19.27
C LYS A 129 13.46 5.91 19.17
N GLY A 130 14.27 5.75 18.10
CA GLY A 130 15.40 6.63 17.83
C GLY A 130 14.96 8.07 17.55
N LEU A 131 13.96 8.26 16.71
CA LEU A 131 13.41 9.58 16.40
C LEU A 131 12.73 10.25 17.60
N GLU A 132 11.99 9.50 18.40
CA GLU A 132 11.36 10.02 19.62
C GLU A 132 12.40 10.52 20.64
N LYS A 133 13.51 9.80 20.81
CA LYS A 133 14.61 10.22 21.70
C LYS A 133 15.22 11.57 21.32
N ILE A 134 15.22 11.92 20.04
CA ILE A 134 15.74 13.21 19.56
C ILE A 134 14.64 14.26 19.38
N GLY A 135 13.42 13.98 19.84
CA GLY A 135 12.34 14.95 19.99
C GLY A 135 11.31 15.01 18.85
N PHE A 136 11.33 14.07 17.90
CA PHE A 136 10.24 13.96 16.94
C PHE A 136 8.99 13.37 17.59
N LYS A 137 7.81 13.79 17.11
CA LYS A 137 6.57 13.07 17.40
C LYS A 137 6.32 12.08 16.27
N VAL A 138 6.38 10.79 16.58
CA VAL A 138 6.22 9.73 15.59
C VAL A 138 4.78 9.20 15.57
N ILE A 139 4.19 9.02 14.40
CA ILE A 139 2.97 8.23 14.23
C ILE A 139 3.40 6.75 14.21
N LYS A 140 2.84 5.96 15.15
CA LYS A 140 3.17 4.54 15.25
C LYS A 140 2.80 3.83 13.94
N PRO A 141 3.77 3.18 13.26
CA PRO A 141 3.49 2.48 12.01
C PRO A 141 2.72 1.18 12.28
N GLU A 142 1.77 0.87 11.41
CA GLU A 142 0.92 -0.33 11.46
C GLU A 142 1.21 -1.26 10.28
N GLY A 143 2.11 -0.86 9.39
CA GLY A 143 2.52 -1.65 8.23
C GLY A 143 3.43 -0.89 7.29
N ALA A 144 3.75 -1.52 6.17
CA ALA A 144 4.68 -1.02 5.17
C ALA A 144 6.10 -0.82 5.75
N PHE A 145 6.83 0.18 5.22
CA PHE A 145 8.17 0.57 5.66
C PHE A 145 8.30 2.10 5.68
N TYR A 146 7.20 2.78 6.01
CA TYR A 146 7.15 4.23 6.16
C TYR A 146 6.96 4.60 7.61
N LEU A 147 7.61 5.68 8.01
CA LEU A 147 7.49 6.25 9.32
C LEU A 147 7.24 7.75 9.16
N PHE A 148 6.10 8.21 9.62
CA PHE A 148 5.72 9.61 9.54
C PHE A 148 6.03 10.30 10.86
N ALA A 149 6.94 11.27 10.80
CA ALA A 149 7.46 11.94 11.99
C ALA A 149 7.26 13.46 11.91
N ASP A 150 6.66 14.02 12.95
CA ASP A 150 6.43 15.46 13.10
C ASP A 150 7.64 16.11 13.80
N TYR A 151 8.27 17.03 13.11
CA TYR A 151 9.46 17.76 13.60
C TYR A 151 9.14 19.12 14.21
N ARG A 152 7.88 19.55 14.27
CA ARG A 152 7.49 20.91 14.72
C ARG A 152 7.97 21.25 16.12
N LYS A 153 8.12 20.26 16.99
CA LYS A 153 8.72 20.45 18.32
C LYS A 153 10.20 20.83 18.28
N LEU A 154 10.91 20.45 17.21
CA LEU A 154 12.35 20.72 17.07
C LEU A 154 12.62 22.08 16.41
N SER A 155 11.70 22.61 15.64
CA SER A 155 11.84 23.92 15.01
C SER A 155 10.50 24.43 14.45
N ASN A 156 10.05 25.54 14.99
CA ASN A 156 8.84 26.24 14.51
C ASN A 156 9.12 27.26 13.40
N LYS A 157 10.36 27.42 12.92
CA LYS A 157 10.77 28.61 12.16
C LYS A 157 10.95 28.39 10.65
N LYS A 158 11.06 27.14 10.18
CA LYS A 158 11.22 26.87 8.73
C LYS A 158 10.69 25.50 8.36
N SER A 159 10.11 25.36 7.17
CA SER A 159 9.80 24.06 6.59
C SER A 159 11.07 23.23 6.32
N MET A 160 10.94 21.92 6.13
CA MET A 160 12.09 21.09 5.77
C MET A 160 12.65 21.44 4.37
N GLU A 161 11.82 21.98 3.50
CA GLU A 161 12.23 22.49 2.18
C GLU A 161 13.13 23.71 2.29
N ASP A 162 12.77 24.67 3.16
CA ASP A 162 13.57 25.86 3.42
C ASP A 162 14.97 25.55 3.98
N ARG A 163 15.15 24.38 4.61
CA ARG A 163 16.45 23.93 5.14
C ARG A 163 17.35 23.33 4.07
N LYS A 164 16.77 22.74 3.00
CA LYS A 164 17.55 22.21 1.88
C LYS A 164 18.13 23.32 1.00
N SER A 165 17.46 24.48 0.93
CA SER A 165 17.90 25.62 0.12
C SER A 165 19.06 26.42 0.73
N THR A 166 19.49 26.10 1.95
CA THR A 166 20.57 26.82 2.68
C THR A 166 21.89 26.05 2.80
N ARG A 167 22.07 25.01 1.97
CA ARG A 167 23.34 24.28 1.83
C ARG A 167 23.99 24.54 0.49
#